data_53f10f2c487866555765ff7554b48a52
#
_entry.id   53f10f2c487866555765ff7554b48a52
#
_cell.length_a   1.000
_cell.length_b   1.000
_cell.length_c   1.000
_cell.angle_alpha   90.00
_cell.angle_beta   90.00
_cell.angle_gamma   90.00
#
_symmetry.space_group_name_H-M   'P 1'
#
loop_
_entity.id
_entity.type
_entity.pdbx_description
1 polymer ?
#
loop_
_entity_poly.entity_id
_entity_poly.type
_entity_poly.pdbx_seq_one_letter_code
_entity_poly.pdbx_strand_id
1 'polypeptide(L)'
;LSQGVRAGLRRGVKEALSDSTIKAIVIHGDGNVFSAGADISEFHLPAVEPHLPDVCDVIEQSEKPVICAIHGFALGGAFEIALSTHFRIATKDASVGLPEVHLGLLPGSAGTQRTPRLVGVKNAIDIMTTGKPVKAEKALAIGAIDEIVDDLKSGAIAFAKKVIEN
;
A
#
# COMPACT_ATOMS: atom_id res chain seq x y z
N LEU A 1 4.14 -9.81 -4.69
CA LEU A 1 4.38 -8.76 -5.70
C LEU A 1 5.47 -9.22 -6.68
N SER A 2 5.09 -10.11 -7.61
CA SER A 2 5.97 -10.52 -8.70
C SER A 2 6.25 -9.36 -9.67
N GLN A 3 7.24 -9.55 -10.56
CA GLN A 3 7.56 -8.59 -11.62
C GLN A 3 6.33 -8.25 -12.47
N GLY A 4 5.50 -9.25 -12.81
CA GLY A 4 4.28 -9.03 -13.58
C GLY A 4 3.26 -8.15 -12.86
N VAL A 5 3.11 -8.31 -11.53
CA VAL A 5 2.23 -7.46 -10.70
C VAL A 5 2.78 -6.03 -10.65
N ARG A 6 4.08 -5.86 -10.44
CA ARG A 6 4.72 -4.53 -10.41
C ARG A 6 4.56 -3.81 -11.76
N ALA A 7 4.79 -4.51 -12.87
CA ALA A 7 4.62 -3.96 -14.22
C ALA A 7 3.16 -3.59 -14.51
N GLY A 8 2.21 -4.47 -14.14
CA GLY A 8 0.78 -4.23 -14.30
C GLY A 8 0.31 -3.02 -13.49
N LEU A 9 0.73 -2.90 -12.24
CA LEU A 9 0.37 -1.78 -11.38
C LEU A 9 0.90 -0.45 -11.93
N ARG A 10 2.20 -0.39 -12.31
CA ARG A 10 2.79 0.81 -12.93
C ARG A 10 2.05 1.21 -14.20
N ARG A 11 1.73 0.24 -15.07
CA ARG A 11 0.99 0.48 -16.29
C ARG A 11 -0.41 1.03 -16.01
N GLY A 12 -1.18 0.36 -15.13
CA GLY A 12 -2.54 0.76 -14.81
C GLY A 12 -2.62 2.16 -14.22
N VAL A 13 -1.69 2.54 -13.33
CA VAL A 13 -1.63 3.91 -12.80
C VAL A 13 -1.33 4.91 -13.90
N LYS A 14 -0.35 4.64 -14.80
CA LYS A 14 -0.03 5.54 -15.92
C LYS A 14 -1.17 5.68 -16.92
N GLU A 15 -1.86 4.60 -17.25
CA GLU A 15 -3.05 4.63 -18.11
C GLU A 15 -4.17 5.47 -17.48
N ALA A 16 -4.44 5.27 -16.18
CA ALA A 16 -5.43 6.07 -15.45
C ALA A 16 -5.06 7.56 -15.38
N LEU A 17 -3.77 7.89 -15.27
CA LEU A 17 -3.30 9.28 -15.29
C LEU A 17 -3.51 9.94 -16.65
N SER A 18 -3.32 9.21 -17.75
CA SER A 18 -3.47 9.74 -19.12
C SER A 18 -4.94 9.92 -19.54
N ASP A 19 -5.89 9.27 -18.87
CA ASP A 19 -7.33 9.37 -19.20
C ASP A 19 -7.99 10.50 -18.40
N SER A 20 -8.36 11.59 -19.05
CA SER A 20 -8.98 12.76 -18.43
C SER A 20 -10.37 12.48 -17.79
N THR A 21 -11.01 11.37 -18.15
CA THR A 21 -12.30 10.97 -17.56
C THR A 21 -12.17 10.37 -16.16
N ILE A 22 -11.00 9.78 -15.85
CA ILE A 22 -10.70 9.21 -14.54
C ILE A 22 -10.35 10.34 -13.57
N LYS A 23 -11.02 10.37 -12.42
CA LYS A 23 -10.85 11.41 -11.40
C LYS A 23 -10.11 10.93 -10.16
N ALA A 24 -10.13 9.63 -9.88
CA ALA A 24 -9.37 9.00 -8.79
C ALA A 24 -9.02 7.57 -9.16
N ILE A 25 -8.02 7.00 -8.49
CA ILE A 25 -7.52 5.64 -8.70
C ILE A 25 -7.71 4.86 -7.40
N VAL A 26 -8.28 3.67 -7.49
CA VAL A 26 -8.36 2.74 -6.36
C VAL A 26 -7.48 1.53 -6.65
N ILE A 27 -6.54 1.26 -5.76
CA ILE A 27 -5.70 0.06 -5.78
C ILE A 27 -6.25 -0.91 -4.75
N HIS A 28 -6.63 -2.11 -5.16
CA HIS A 28 -7.08 -3.17 -4.27
C HIS A 28 -6.49 -4.53 -4.69
N GLY A 29 -6.45 -5.47 -3.76
CA GLY A 29 -6.09 -6.85 -4.05
C GLY A 29 -7.28 -7.63 -4.63
N ASP A 30 -6.99 -8.66 -5.42
CA ASP A 30 -7.96 -9.67 -5.82
C ASP A 30 -7.87 -10.88 -4.88
N GLY A 31 -9.00 -11.55 -4.62
CA GLY A 31 -9.08 -12.70 -3.72
C GLY A 31 -9.22 -12.32 -2.24
N ASN A 32 -8.56 -13.06 -1.35
CA ASN A 32 -8.81 -13.00 0.10
C ASN A 32 -7.93 -12.01 0.87
N VAL A 33 -6.89 -11.47 0.23
CA VAL A 33 -5.96 -10.53 0.87
C VAL A 33 -5.49 -9.49 -0.14
N PHE A 34 -5.09 -8.33 0.35
CA PHE A 34 -4.47 -7.31 -0.50
C PHE A 34 -3.15 -7.83 -1.08
N SER A 35 -2.17 -8.12 -0.25
CA SER A 35 -0.93 -8.81 -0.64
C SER A 35 -0.04 -9.07 0.58
N ALA A 36 0.67 -10.19 0.59
CA ALA A 36 1.67 -10.53 1.60
C ALA A 36 3.08 -9.94 1.33
N GLY A 37 3.23 -9.11 0.29
CA GLY A 37 4.49 -8.45 -0.03
C GLY A 37 5.22 -9.02 -1.24
N ALA A 38 6.53 -8.83 -1.28
CA ALA A 38 7.37 -9.27 -2.38
C ALA A 38 7.31 -10.80 -2.62
N ASP A 39 7.42 -11.18 -3.86
CA ASP A 39 7.52 -12.60 -4.22
C ASP A 39 8.93 -13.11 -3.90
N ILE A 40 9.04 -13.85 -2.80
CA ILE A 40 10.33 -14.37 -2.32
C ILE A 40 10.98 -15.36 -3.31
N SER A 41 10.20 -15.94 -4.23
CA SER A 41 10.75 -16.82 -5.27
C SER A 41 11.60 -16.07 -6.30
N GLU A 42 11.44 -14.74 -6.38
CA GLU A 42 12.25 -13.87 -7.24
C GLU A 42 13.58 -13.42 -6.60
N PHE A 43 13.79 -13.61 -5.29
CA PHE A 43 14.96 -13.07 -4.58
C PHE A 43 16.32 -13.60 -5.05
N HIS A 44 16.36 -14.79 -5.63
CA HIS A 44 17.57 -15.39 -6.19
C HIS A 44 17.76 -15.12 -7.68
N LEU A 45 16.81 -14.44 -8.31
CA LEU A 45 16.86 -14.09 -9.73
C LEU A 45 17.48 -12.69 -9.93
N PRO A 46 18.04 -12.40 -11.11
CA PRO A 46 18.40 -11.04 -11.45
C PRO A 46 17.21 -10.10 -11.31
N ALA A 47 17.44 -8.93 -10.72
CA ALA A 47 16.40 -7.94 -10.55
C ALA A 47 15.90 -7.44 -11.92
N VAL A 48 14.57 -7.45 -12.13
CA VAL A 48 13.93 -7.06 -13.39
C VAL A 48 12.98 -5.89 -13.14
N GLU A 49 13.07 -4.88 -14.00
CA GLU A 49 12.19 -3.71 -13.96
C GLU A 49 10.70 -4.04 -14.24
N PRO A 50 9.78 -3.23 -13.69
CA PRO A 50 10.03 -2.14 -12.77
C PRO A 50 10.40 -2.66 -11.39
N HIS A 51 11.33 -1.99 -10.70
CA HIS A 51 11.56 -2.24 -9.28
C HIS A 51 10.41 -1.66 -8.45
N LEU A 52 10.21 -2.19 -7.25
CA LEU A 52 9.11 -1.73 -6.40
C LEU A 52 9.21 -0.25 -6.02
N PRO A 53 10.40 0.33 -5.72
CA PRO A 53 10.54 1.77 -5.51
C PRO A 53 10.00 2.60 -6.68
N ASP A 54 10.28 2.21 -7.93
CA ASP A 54 9.81 2.94 -9.13
C ASP A 54 8.29 2.94 -9.24
N VAL A 55 7.65 1.85 -8.80
CA VAL A 55 6.17 1.75 -8.76
C VAL A 55 5.61 2.66 -7.68
N CYS A 56 6.21 2.64 -6.49
CA CYS A 56 5.83 3.52 -5.38
C CYS A 56 5.95 4.99 -5.76
N ASP A 57 7.03 5.38 -6.43
CA ASP A 57 7.25 6.76 -6.87
C ASP A 57 6.19 7.22 -7.90
N VAL A 58 5.83 6.37 -8.85
CA VAL A 58 4.74 6.67 -9.81
C VAL A 58 3.40 6.87 -9.11
N ILE A 59 3.13 6.09 -8.05
CA ILE A 59 1.90 6.21 -7.26
C ILE A 59 1.92 7.52 -6.46
N GLU A 60 3.01 7.79 -5.74
CA GLU A 60 3.15 8.96 -4.86
C GLU A 60 3.11 10.29 -5.63
N GLN A 61 3.66 10.31 -6.85
CA GLN A 61 3.69 11.49 -7.73
C GLN A 61 2.43 11.64 -8.57
N SER A 62 1.40 10.82 -8.34
CA SER A 62 0.14 10.90 -9.09
C SER A 62 -0.55 12.24 -8.84
N GLU A 63 -0.92 12.94 -9.91
CA GLU A 63 -1.73 14.18 -9.86
C GLU A 63 -3.21 13.89 -9.53
N LYS A 64 -3.63 12.62 -9.63
CA LYS A 64 -4.97 12.17 -9.25
C LYS A 64 -4.93 11.48 -7.90
N PRO A 65 -5.95 11.63 -7.05
CA PRO A 65 -6.02 10.89 -5.80
C PRO A 65 -5.90 9.38 -6.02
N VAL A 66 -4.96 8.75 -5.31
CA VAL A 66 -4.80 7.29 -5.29
C VAL A 66 -5.17 6.79 -3.90
N ILE A 67 -6.13 5.87 -3.86
CA ILE A 67 -6.64 5.26 -2.64
C ILE A 67 -6.22 3.80 -2.62
N CYS A 68 -5.56 3.35 -1.55
CA CYS A 68 -5.31 1.94 -1.29
C CYS A 68 -6.48 1.37 -0.48
N ALA A 69 -7.14 0.34 -1.01
CA ALA A 69 -8.23 -0.35 -0.34
C ALA A 69 -7.74 -1.73 0.13
N ILE A 70 -7.58 -1.88 1.44
CA ILE A 70 -6.88 -3.00 2.08
C ILE A 70 -7.87 -3.95 2.72
N HIS A 71 -7.74 -5.26 2.43
CA HIS A 71 -8.43 -6.33 3.14
C HIS A 71 -7.44 -7.45 3.45
N GLY A 72 -7.70 -8.21 4.50
CA GLY A 72 -6.79 -9.25 4.97
C GLY A 72 -5.41 -8.69 5.34
N PHE A 73 -4.40 -8.84 4.48
CA PHE A 73 -3.04 -8.40 4.78
C PHE A 73 -2.49 -7.44 3.72
N ALA A 74 -1.83 -6.38 4.19
CA ALA A 74 -0.88 -5.59 3.40
C ALA A 74 0.47 -5.59 4.15
N LEU A 75 1.39 -6.48 3.76
CA LEU A 75 2.66 -6.70 4.48
C LEU A 75 3.87 -6.42 3.59
N GLY A 76 4.96 -5.93 4.20
CA GLY A 76 6.21 -5.67 3.50
C GLY A 76 6.02 -4.72 2.32
N GLY A 77 6.54 -5.08 1.16
CA GLY A 77 6.40 -4.30 -0.06
C GLY A 77 4.96 -3.95 -0.44
N ALA A 78 3.96 -4.75 -0.01
CA ALA A 78 2.55 -4.42 -0.21
C ALA A 78 2.10 -3.25 0.66
N PHE A 79 2.60 -3.18 1.90
CA PHE A 79 2.35 -2.02 2.73
C PHE A 79 3.16 -0.81 2.25
N GLU A 80 4.35 -1.00 1.66
CA GLU A 80 5.10 0.09 1.02
C GLU A 80 4.36 0.71 -0.17
N ILE A 81 3.63 -0.12 -0.98
CA ILE A 81 2.69 0.40 -1.98
C ILE A 81 1.58 1.22 -1.31
N ALA A 82 0.95 0.69 -0.26
CA ALA A 82 -0.09 1.41 0.46
C ALA A 82 0.41 2.73 1.05
N LEU A 83 1.63 2.75 1.59
CA LEU A 83 2.29 3.96 2.11
C LEU A 83 2.59 5.00 1.02
N SER A 84 2.72 4.60 -0.24
CA SER A 84 2.93 5.52 -1.37
C SER A 84 1.63 6.10 -1.93
N THR A 85 0.46 5.58 -1.56
CA THR A 85 -0.83 6.15 -1.96
C THR A 85 -1.19 7.38 -1.12
N HIS A 86 -2.07 8.24 -1.63
CA HIS A 86 -2.53 9.43 -0.91
C HIS A 86 -3.40 9.05 0.30
N PHE A 87 -4.26 8.04 0.13
CA PHE A 87 -5.18 7.58 1.16
C PHE A 87 -5.18 6.05 1.27
N ARG A 88 -5.50 5.54 2.46
CA ARG A 88 -5.58 4.12 2.80
C ARG A 88 -6.85 3.84 3.56
N ILE A 89 -7.72 3.04 3.00
CA ILE A 89 -8.89 2.52 3.71
C ILE A 89 -8.74 1.01 3.91
N ALA A 90 -9.37 0.47 4.92
CA ALA A 90 -9.25 -0.96 5.22
C ALA A 90 -10.56 -1.56 5.73
N THR A 91 -10.73 -2.86 5.51
CA THR A 91 -11.75 -3.63 6.21
C THR A 91 -11.34 -3.87 7.67
N LYS A 92 -12.31 -4.14 8.54
CA LYS A 92 -12.07 -4.32 9.98
C LYS A 92 -11.13 -5.47 10.31
N ASP A 93 -11.11 -6.52 9.50
CA ASP A 93 -10.23 -7.69 9.63
C ASP A 93 -8.82 -7.46 9.09
N ALA A 94 -8.57 -6.34 8.43
CA ALA A 94 -7.28 -6.06 7.82
C ALA A 94 -6.14 -5.89 8.83
N SER A 95 -4.92 -6.15 8.32
CA SER A 95 -3.67 -5.90 9.07
C SER A 95 -2.62 -5.35 8.12
N VAL A 96 -1.81 -4.40 8.60
CA VAL A 96 -0.70 -3.80 7.85
C VAL A 96 0.60 -3.95 8.62
N GLY A 97 1.74 -3.97 7.94
CA GLY A 97 3.02 -4.07 8.64
C GLY A 97 4.23 -4.24 7.73
N LEU A 98 5.41 -4.17 8.36
CA LEU A 98 6.71 -4.30 7.70
C LEU A 98 7.51 -5.43 8.38
N PRO A 99 7.28 -6.70 7.99
CA PRO A 99 7.89 -7.87 8.63
C PRO A 99 9.30 -8.21 8.12
N GLU A 100 9.94 -7.34 7.36
CA GLU A 100 11.24 -7.57 6.72
C GLU A 100 12.32 -7.99 7.72
N VAL A 101 12.26 -7.51 8.95
CA VAL A 101 13.19 -7.88 10.03
C VAL A 101 13.22 -9.38 10.32
N HIS A 102 12.12 -10.10 10.11
CA HIS A 102 12.07 -11.56 10.28
C HIS A 102 12.88 -12.31 9.22
N LEU A 103 13.22 -11.65 8.11
CA LEU A 103 14.07 -12.15 7.04
C LEU A 103 15.49 -11.57 7.09
N GLY A 104 15.83 -10.79 8.13
CA GLY A 104 17.10 -10.09 8.22
C GLY A 104 17.25 -8.95 7.22
N LEU A 105 16.12 -8.41 6.73
CA LEU A 105 16.07 -7.35 5.73
C LEU A 105 15.50 -6.05 6.34
N LEU A 106 15.63 -4.98 5.58
CA LEU A 106 14.96 -3.70 5.81
C LEU A 106 13.87 -3.48 4.76
N PRO A 107 12.82 -2.68 5.05
CA PRO A 107 11.87 -2.23 4.04
C PRO A 107 12.59 -1.51 2.90
N GLY A 108 12.50 -2.08 1.69
CA GLY A 108 13.37 -1.70 0.56
C GLY A 108 12.80 -0.61 -0.35
N SER A 109 11.49 -0.28 -0.22
CA SER A 109 10.81 0.67 -1.09
C SER A 109 10.37 1.92 -0.33
N ALA A 110 11.31 2.48 0.45
CA ALA A 110 11.15 3.66 1.28
C ALA A 110 10.11 3.53 2.43
N GLY A 111 9.75 2.31 2.85
CA GLY A 111 8.95 2.08 4.05
C GLY A 111 9.59 2.68 5.29
N THR A 112 10.94 2.65 5.40
CA THR A 112 11.70 3.31 6.46
C THR A 112 11.55 4.83 6.46
N GLN A 113 11.12 5.44 5.36
CA GLN A 113 10.95 6.88 5.20
C GLN A 113 9.47 7.30 5.30
N ARG A 114 8.57 6.54 4.65
CA ARG A 114 7.13 6.87 4.63
C ARG A 114 6.45 6.56 5.96
N THR A 115 6.80 5.43 6.60
CA THR A 115 6.16 5.03 7.86
C THR A 115 6.31 6.08 8.96
N PRO A 116 7.54 6.58 9.31
CA PRO A 116 7.67 7.56 10.38
C PRO A 116 7.02 8.92 10.07
N ARG A 117 6.89 9.28 8.79
CA ARG A 117 6.17 10.49 8.38
C ARG A 117 4.66 10.36 8.57
N LEU A 118 4.14 9.15 8.44
CA LEU A 118 2.72 8.88 8.54
C LEU A 118 2.27 8.62 9.98
N VAL A 119 2.96 7.73 10.72
CA VAL A 119 2.54 7.25 12.05
C VAL A 119 3.37 7.80 13.21
N GLY A 120 4.34 8.65 12.93
CA GLY A 120 5.33 9.14 13.89
C GLY A 120 6.44 8.13 14.17
N VAL A 121 7.58 8.65 14.66
CA VAL A 121 8.82 7.86 14.83
C VAL A 121 8.63 6.67 15.78
N LYS A 122 7.94 6.87 16.90
CA LYS A 122 7.76 5.81 17.91
C LYS A 122 7.01 4.60 17.35
N ASN A 123 5.88 4.81 16.67
CA ASN A 123 5.11 3.73 16.07
C ASN A 123 5.86 3.09 14.89
N ALA A 124 6.57 3.88 14.11
CA ALA A 124 7.36 3.37 12.99
C ALA A 124 8.49 2.44 13.45
N ILE A 125 9.22 2.81 14.50
CA ILE A 125 10.24 1.95 15.09
C ILE A 125 9.61 0.63 15.56
N ASP A 126 8.49 0.68 16.29
CA ASP A 126 7.82 -0.53 16.76
C ASP A 126 7.40 -1.45 15.59
N ILE A 127 6.76 -0.90 14.56
CA ILE A 127 6.34 -1.64 13.37
C ILE A 127 7.53 -2.33 12.68
N MET A 128 8.61 -1.59 12.43
CA MET A 128 9.75 -2.09 11.65
C MET A 128 10.66 -3.02 12.44
N THR A 129 10.86 -2.78 13.74
CA THR A 129 11.79 -3.59 14.55
C THR A 129 11.15 -4.85 15.10
N THR A 130 9.83 -4.85 15.34
CA THR A 130 9.12 -6.05 15.75
C THR A 130 8.63 -6.89 14.59
N GLY A 131 8.39 -6.29 13.43
CA GLY A 131 7.80 -6.93 12.26
C GLY A 131 6.37 -7.44 12.49
N LYS A 132 5.74 -7.09 13.60
CA LYS A 132 4.38 -7.55 13.95
C LYS A 132 3.33 -6.79 13.15
N PRO A 133 2.36 -7.48 12.53
CA PRO A 133 1.25 -6.84 11.86
C PRO A 133 0.40 -6.01 12.84
N VAL A 134 -0.01 -4.83 12.38
CA VAL A 134 -0.89 -3.89 13.10
C VAL A 134 -2.31 -4.07 12.58
N LYS A 135 -3.25 -4.40 13.45
CA LYS A 135 -4.68 -4.55 13.14
C LYS A 135 -5.32 -3.23 12.73
N ALA A 136 -6.38 -3.29 11.91
CA ALA A 136 -7.06 -2.12 11.35
C ALA A 136 -7.43 -1.05 12.39
N GLU A 137 -8.00 -1.43 13.54
CA GLU A 137 -8.36 -0.49 14.60
C GLU A 137 -7.15 0.27 15.17
N LYS A 138 -6.04 -0.44 15.39
CA LYS A 138 -4.79 0.18 15.85
C LYS A 138 -4.15 0.99 14.73
N ALA A 139 -4.20 0.50 13.47
CA ALA A 139 -3.68 1.21 12.30
C ALA A 139 -4.40 2.54 12.09
N LEU A 140 -5.72 2.58 12.27
CA LEU A 140 -6.51 3.81 12.25
C LEU A 140 -6.09 4.75 13.39
N ALA A 141 -6.00 4.24 14.60
CA ALA A 141 -5.65 5.04 15.78
C ALA A 141 -4.28 5.72 15.69
N ILE A 142 -3.32 5.13 14.96
CA ILE A 142 -1.97 5.70 14.77
C ILE A 142 -1.80 6.44 13.43
N GLY A 143 -2.86 6.53 12.61
CA GLY A 143 -2.83 7.18 11.31
C GLY A 143 -2.20 6.37 10.17
N ALA A 144 -1.98 5.06 10.35
CA ALA A 144 -1.48 4.19 9.28
C ALA A 144 -2.53 3.93 8.19
N ILE A 145 -3.81 4.05 8.53
CA ILE A 145 -4.95 4.07 7.60
C ILE A 145 -5.87 5.23 7.94
N ASP A 146 -6.68 5.65 6.99
CA ASP A 146 -7.53 6.85 7.08
C ASP A 146 -8.99 6.51 7.48
N GLU A 147 -9.49 5.32 7.08
CA GLU A 147 -10.87 4.91 7.36
C GLU A 147 -11.00 3.38 7.43
N ILE A 148 -11.91 2.88 8.28
CA ILE A 148 -12.34 1.48 8.28
C ILE A 148 -13.70 1.39 7.63
N VAL A 149 -13.86 0.45 6.68
CA VAL A 149 -15.10 0.23 5.91
C VAL A 149 -15.60 -1.19 6.10
N ASP A 150 -16.94 -1.37 6.06
CA ASP A 150 -17.56 -2.69 6.20
C ASP A 150 -17.46 -3.50 4.90
N ASP A 151 -17.71 -2.86 3.75
CA ASP A 151 -17.54 -3.45 2.42
C ASP A 151 -16.46 -2.68 1.65
N LEU A 152 -15.45 -3.41 1.19
CA LEU A 152 -14.27 -2.80 0.59
C LEU A 152 -14.60 -2.02 -0.69
N LYS A 153 -15.40 -2.60 -1.58
CA LYS A 153 -15.66 -2.02 -2.90
C LYS A 153 -16.54 -0.78 -2.80
N SER A 154 -17.64 -0.87 -2.12
CA SER A 154 -18.56 0.27 -1.95
C SER A 154 -17.92 1.36 -1.10
N GLY A 155 -17.17 0.99 -0.05
CA GLY A 155 -16.41 1.92 0.79
C GLY A 155 -15.34 2.66 0.00
N ALA A 156 -14.57 1.98 -0.84
CA ALA A 156 -13.57 2.61 -1.69
C ALA A 156 -14.18 3.60 -2.69
N ILE A 157 -15.31 3.25 -3.30
CA ILE A 157 -16.02 4.14 -4.22
C ILE A 157 -16.55 5.38 -3.48
N ALA A 158 -17.15 5.17 -2.31
CA ALA A 158 -17.66 6.27 -1.49
C ALA A 158 -16.54 7.21 -1.03
N PHE A 159 -15.41 6.64 -0.57
CA PHE A 159 -14.24 7.42 -0.16
C PHE A 159 -13.63 8.19 -1.33
N ALA A 160 -13.49 7.55 -2.51
CA ALA A 160 -12.97 8.21 -3.70
C ALA A 160 -13.85 9.41 -4.12
N LYS A 161 -15.18 9.27 -4.10
CA LYS A 161 -16.11 10.38 -4.37
C LYS A 161 -15.93 11.52 -3.39
N LYS A 162 -15.85 11.23 -2.08
CA LYS A 162 -15.61 12.22 -1.03
C LYS A 162 -14.30 13.00 -1.26
N VAL A 163 -13.24 12.32 -1.70
CA VAL A 163 -11.92 12.96 -1.96
C VAL A 163 -11.95 13.84 -3.21
N ILE A 164 -12.72 13.47 -4.22
CA ILE A 164 -12.83 14.26 -5.47
C ILE A 164 -13.64 15.55 -5.27
N GLU A 165 -14.59 15.54 -4.34
CA GLU A 165 -15.51 16.65 -4.06
C GLU A 165 -14.90 17.73 -3.15
N ASN A 166 -13.76 17.44 -2.47
CA ASN A 166 -13.07 18.36 -1.57
C ASN A 166 -11.78 18.91 -2.18
#